data_30e0c4a2de470407a3a527b132000651
#
_entry.id   30e0c4a2de470407a3a527b132000651
#
_cell.length_a   1.000
_cell.length_b   1.000
_cell.length_c   1.000
_cell.angle_alpha   90.00
_cell.angle_beta   90.00
_cell.angle_gamma   90.00
#
_symmetry.space_group_name_H-M   'P 1'
#
loop_
_entity.id
_entity.type
_entity.pdbx_description
1 polymer ?
#
loop_
_entity_poly.entity_id
_entity_poly.type
_entity_poly.pdbx_seq_one_letter_code
_entity_poly.pdbx_strand_id
1 'polypeptide(L)'
;VKHNRGPGPSVQIALSRIGLAGKEQGEDRGFPVVLVHGSFTNKGFWLSAKGRGMASYLVEQGFDVWLFEHRGHGQSPRNDDYQNNTVERYARFDLPAAHEFIHEQSGRYPAWLGHSLGGTIIATAISGGFMTSLPAFAMFGTQVVRPNMALQVPLAGPIARALVSFKKELDGRQMKIGPENEPAGVINEYLARHSLLGRWKLPSTGEALLPKWKSATTPLLGVSAAGDTTDPAKYCQRFYRMYGGPKEELLLGVENGFSKDFAHIDMIIGEDAEREVWPRVSNWLGAYAS
;
A
#
# COMPACT_ATOMS: atom_id res chain seq x y z
N VAL A 1 17.04 -3.64 -2.82
CA VAL A 1 17.34 -4.42 -1.60
C VAL A 1 17.23 -5.90 -1.90
N LYS A 2 18.28 -6.64 -1.54
CA LYS A 2 18.29 -8.11 -1.62
C LYS A 2 18.12 -8.67 -0.21
N HIS A 3 17.19 -9.61 -0.03
CA HIS A 3 16.97 -10.24 1.28
C HIS A 3 16.61 -11.73 1.13
N ASN A 4 16.82 -12.47 2.20
CA ASN A 4 16.51 -13.91 2.33
C ASN A 4 15.60 -14.18 3.54
N ARG A 5 14.76 -13.23 3.91
CA ARG A 5 13.89 -13.33 5.10
C ARG A 5 12.80 -14.39 4.96
N GLY A 6 12.43 -14.77 3.73
CA GLY A 6 11.42 -15.79 3.46
C GLY A 6 12.02 -17.17 3.18
N PRO A 7 11.17 -18.21 3.13
CA PRO A 7 11.58 -19.52 2.67
C PRO A 7 11.95 -19.46 1.17
N GLY A 8 13.07 -20.03 0.80
CA GLY A 8 13.53 -20.12 -0.59
C GLY A 8 14.72 -19.19 -0.91
N PRO A 9 15.03 -19.01 -2.21
CA PRO A 9 16.14 -18.18 -2.67
C PRO A 9 15.97 -16.72 -2.23
N SER A 10 17.09 -15.99 -2.17
CA SER A 10 17.05 -14.56 -1.89
C SER A 10 16.22 -13.80 -2.93
N VAL A 11 15.44 -12.83 -2.46
CA VAL A 11 14.57 -11.98 -3.28
C VAL A 11 15.19 -10.60 -3.41
N GLN A 12 14.95 -9.95 -4.54
CA GLN A 12 15.31 -8.57 -4.77
C GLN A 12 14.06 -7.72 -4.90
N ILE A 13 14.06 -6.58 -4.22
CA ILE A 13 13.03 -5.53 -4.34
C ILE A 13 13.70 -4.21 -4.71
N ALA A 14 13.06 -3.44 -5.58
CA ALA A 14 13.52 -2.13 -5.96
C ALA A 14 12.99 -1.08 -4.99
N LEU A 15 13.91 -0.24 -4.52
CA LEU A 15 13.63 1.01 -3.82
C LEU A 15 14.25 2.15 -4.63
N SER A 16 13.45 3.14 -4.99
CA SER A 16 13.94 4.35 -5.65
C SER A 16 13.91 5.49 -4.67
N ARG A 17 15.07 6.00 -4.26
CA ARG A 17 15.19 7.23 -3.47
C ARG A 17 15.12 8.43 -4.40
N ILE A 18 14.21 9.35 -4.13
CA ILE A 18 13.96 10.52 -4.99
C ILE A 18 14.70 11.71 -4.42
N GLY A 19 15.39 12.43 -5.28
CA GLY A 19 16.11 13.66 -4.93
C GLY A 19 15.77 14.81 -5.87
N LEU A 20 16.01 16.02 -5.43
CA LEU A 20 15.98 17.21 -6.28
C LEU A 20 17.22 17.25 -7.16
N ALA A 21 17.04 17.64 -8.43
CA ALA A 21 18.17 17.85 -9.34
C ALA A 21 19.13 18.91 -8.75
N GLY A 22 20.43 18.60 -8.74
CA GLY A 22 21.47 19.52 -8.26
C GLY A 22 21.80 19.45 -6.77
N LYS A 23 21.12 18.62 -5.97
CA LYS A 23 21.55 18.32 -4.59
C LYS A 23 22.43 17.09 -4.55
N GLU A 24 23.56 17.19 -3.86
CA GLU A 24 24.50 16.09 -3.70
C GLU A 24 23.95 14.94 -2.82
N GLN A 25 24.44 13.72 -3.07
CA GLN A 25 24.15 12.59 -2.19
C GLN A 25 24.88 12.82 -0.85
N GLY A 26 24.11 12.86 0.25
CA GLY A 26 24.66 13.00 1.61
C GLY A 26 24.20 14.22 2.39
N GLU A 27 23.49 15.17 1.75
CA GLU A 27 22.82 16.24 2.50
C GLU A 27 21.67 15.65 3.32
N ASP A 28 21.38 16.25 4.48
CA ASP A 28 20.20 15.90 5.28
C ASP A 28 18.95 16.02 4.41
N ARG A 29 18.31 14.90 4.15
CA ARG A 29 17.14 14.80 3.28
C ARG A 29 15.82 14.84 4.05
N GLY A 30 15.90 15.06 5.35
CA GLY A 30 14.75 15.14 6.23
C GLY A 30 14.16 13.77 6.59
N PHE A 31 12.90 13.78 6.99
CA PHE A 31 12.23 12.59 7.48
C PHE A 31 11.91 11.59 6.36
N PRO A 32 12.30 10.30 6.51
CA PRO A 32 12.08 9.32 5.46
C PRO A 32 10.61 8.90 5.35
N VAL A 33 10.13 8.85 4.11
CA VAL A 33 8.75 8.46 3.76
C VAL A 33 8.78 7.46 2.63
N VAL A 34 8.06 6.35 2.77
CA VAL A 34 7.95 5.30 1.74
C VAL A 34 6.57 5.31 1.13
N LEU A 35 6.50 5.31 -0.20
CA LEU A 35 5.26 5.26 -0.97
C LEU A 35 5.11 3.87 -1.60
N VAL A 36 4.00 3.19 -1.29
CA VAL A 36 3.68 1.83 -1.73
C VAL A 36 2.48 1.85 -2.67
N HIS A 37 2.69 1.40 -3.89
CA HIS A 37 1.67 1.41 -4.94
C HIS A 37 0.58 0.34 -4.74
N GLY A 38 -0.55 0.51 -5.44
CA GLY A 38 -1.67 -0.42 -5.46
C GLY A 38 -1.48 -1.59 -6.43
N SER A 39 -2.56 -2.36 -6.65
CA SER A 39 -2.57 -3.48 -7.60
C SER A 39 -2.37 -3.02 -9.04
N PHE A 40 -1.76 -3.88 -9.84
CA PHE A 40 -1.56 -3.71 -11.29
C PHE A 40 -0.75 -2.49 -11.69
N THR A 41 -0.06 -1.83 -10.75
CA THR A 41 0.72 -0.61 -11.01
C THR A 41 2.14 -0.73 -10.44
N ASN A 42 2.92 0.34 -10.54
CA ASN A 42 4.30 0.43 -10.08
C ASN A 42 4.56 1.85 -9.54
N LYS A 43 5.82 2.20 -9.31
CA LYS A 43 6.21 3.53 -8.80
C LYS A 43 5.71 4.70 -9.67
N GLY A 44 5.38 4.47 -10.96
CA GLY A 44 4.81 5.47 -11.85
C GLY A 44 3.49 6.05 -11.35
N PHE A 45 2.82 5.37 -10.42
CA PHE A 45 1.63 5.86 -9.72
C PHE A 45 1.93 7.09 -8.83
N TRP A 46 3.10 7.10 -8.19
CA TRP A 46 3.54 8.16 -7.29
C TRP A 46 4.39 9.23 -7.96
N LEU A 47 5.08 8.85 -9.04
CA LEU A 47 5.98 9.73 -9.79
C LEU A 47 5.93 9.37 -11.28
N SER A 48 5.35 10.23 -12.08
CA SER A 48 5.29 10.05 -13.53
C SER A 48 6.69 10.12 -14.17
N ALA A 49 6.83 9.59 -15.38
CA ALA A 49 8.08 9.69 -16.15
C ALA A 49 8.54 11.14 -16.42
N LYS A 50 7.64 12.11 -16.26
CA LYS A 50 7.94 13.56 -16.38
C LYS A 50 8.40 14.17 -15.04
N GLY A 51 8.60 13.37 -14.00
CA GLY A 51 9.02 13.84 -12.67
C GLY A 51 7.91 14.53 -11.86
N ARG A 52 6.64 14.43 -12.28
CA ARG A 52 5.49 15.01 -11.55
C ARG A 52 4.73 13.93 -10.79
N GLY A 53 4.37 14.20 -9.54
CA GLY A 53 3.58 13.33 -8.70
C GLY A 53 3.74 13.66 -7.22
N MET A 54 3.00 12.98 -6.38
CA MET A 54 3.06 13.18 -4.93
C MET A 54 4.48 12.99 -4.38
N ALA A 55 5.28 12.10 -5.00
CA ALA A 55 6.66 11.88 -4.59
C ALA A 55 7.53 13.13 -4.76
N SER A 56 7.47 13.81 -5.91
CA SER A 56 8.23 15.06 -6.12
C SER A 56 7.75 16.17 -5.20
N TYR A 57 6.45 16.29 -5.00
CA TYR A 57 5.87 17.25 -4.06
C TYR A 57 6.43 17.05 -2.64
N LEU A 58 6.41 15.81 -2.12
CA LEU A 58 6.94 15.54 -0.78
C LEU A 58 8.45 15.84 -0.66
N VAL A 59 9.24 15.58 -1.71
CA VAL A 59 10.66 15.99 -1.74
C VAL A 59 10.80 17.50 -1.65
N GLU A 60 9.96 18.27 -2.37
CA GLU A 60 9.93 19.74 -2.30
C GLU A 60 9.54 20.24 -0.90
N GLN A 61 8.74 19.47 -0.16
CA GLN A 61 8.40 19.76 1.24
C GLN A 61 9.47 19.33 2.24
N GLY A 62 10.62 18.80 1.78
CA GLY A 62 11.76 18.45 2.61
C GLY A 62 11.77 17.01 3.14
N PHE A 63 10.92 16.13 2.65
CA PHE A 63 10.93 14.71 3.01
C PHE A 63 11.97 13.92 2.21
N ASP A 64 12.53 12.88 2.83
CA ASP A 64 13.36 11.87 2.16
C ASP A 64 12.47 10.76 1.58
N VAL A 65 12.13 10.87 0.30
CA VAL A 65 11.08 10.04 -0.32
C VAL A 65 11.65 8.80 -0.99
N TRP A 66 11.05 7.66 -0.67
CA TRP A 66 11.38 6.35 -1.22
C TRP A 66 10.16 5.73 -1.89
N LEU A 67 10.34 5.23 -3.11
CA LEU A 67 9.31 4.50 -3.84
C LEU A 67 9.60 3.00 -3.74
N PHE A 68 8.67 2.28 -3.16
CA PHE A 68 8.74 0.83 -3.02
C PHE A 68 7.99 0.15 -4.17
N GLU A 69 8.62 -0.83 -4.80
CA GLU A 69 7.98 -1.65 -5.83
C GLU A 69 7.90 -3.11 -5.37
N HIS A 70 6.69 -3.67 -5.38
CA HIS A 70 6.48 -5.09 -5.02
C HIS A 70 7.33 -6.00 -5.91
N ARG A 71 7.77 -7.15 -5.38
CA ARG A 71 8.53 -8.11 -6.18
C ARG A 71 7.76 -8.49 -7.44
N GLY A 72 8.43 -8.43 -8.58
CA GLY A 72 7.85 -8.67 -9.90
C GLY A 72 7.09 -7.50 -10.52
N HIS A 73 7.10 -6.32 -9.90
CA HIS A 73 6.52 -5.08 -10.44
C HIS A 73 7.62 -4.06 -10.73
N GLY A 74 7.44 -3.28 -11.79
CA GLY A 74 8.35 -2.20 -12.16
C GLY A 74 9.79 -2.67 -12.31
N GLN A 75 10.68 -2.16 -11.47
CA GLN A 75 12.09 -2.50 -11.44
C GLN A 75 12.43 -3.65 -10.48
N SER A 76 11.47 -4.13 -9.70
CA SER A 76 11.65 -5.33 -8.86
C SER A 76 11.62 -6.58 -9.73
N PRO A 77 12.69 -7.40 -9.77
CA PRO A 77 12.70 -8.60 -10.59
C PRO A 77 11.64 -9.60 -10.13
N ARG A 78 11.14 -10.38 -11.07
CA ARG A 78 10.32 -11.54 -10.75
C ARG A 78 11.20 -12.60 -10.07
N ASN A 79 10.70 -13.13 -8.98
CA ASN A 79 11.30 -14.29 -8.32
C ASN A 79 10.81 -15.59 -8.97
N ASP A 80 11.54 -16.69 -8.79
CA ASP A 80 11.22 -18.00 -9.40
C ASP A 80 9.82 -18.49 -9.02
N ASP A 81 9.35 -18.11 -7.85
CA ASP A 81 8.04 -18.47 -7.29
C ASP A 81 7.02 -17.32 -7.39
N TYR A 82 7.08 -16.51 -8.45
CA TYR A 82 6.30 -15.27 -8.62
C TYR A 82 4.80 -15.51 -8.44
N GLN A 83 4.24 -16.55 -9.02
CA GLN A 83 2.81 -16.86 -8.96
C GLN A 83 2.27 -17.06 -7.54
N ASN A 84 3.13 -17.42 -6.59
CA ASN A 84 2.80 -17.67 -5.19
C ASN A 84 3.12 -16.47 -4.28
N ASN A 85 3.49 -15.32 -4.83
CA ASN A 85 3.59 -14.10 -4.05
C ASN A 85 2.21 -13.72 -3.50
N THR A 86 2.17 -13.29 -2.24
CA THR A 86 0.95 -12.97 -1.50
C THR A 86 1.12 -11.65 -0.75
N VAL A 87 0.02 -11.04 -0.32
CA VAL A 87 0.03 -9.89 0.59
C VAL A 87 0.83 -10.22 1.85
N GLU A 88 0.65 -11.42 2.40
CA GLU A 88 1.42 -11.85 3.56
C GLU A 88 2.93 -11.88 3.29
N ARG A 89 3.38 -12.40 2.14
CA ARG A 89 4.82 -12.43 1.80
C ARG A 89 5.41 -11.02 1.69
N TYR A 90 4.69 -10.10 1.06
CA TYR A 90 5.10 -8.69 0.98
C TYR A 90 5.18 -8.05 2.37
N ALA A 91 4.15 -8.24 3.17
CA ALA A 91 4.06 -7.67 4.51
C ALA A 91 5.08 -8.25 5.50
N ARG A 92 5.34 -9.55 5.43
CA ARG A 92 6.20 -10.27 6.37
C ARG A 92 7.69 -10.15 6.05
N PHE A 93 8.03 -10.08 4.77
CA PHE A 93 9.42 -10.18 4.34
C PHE A 93 9.95 -8.94 3.64
N ASP A 94 9.20 -8.39 2.67
CA ASP A 94 9.69 -7.31 1.83
C ASP A 94 9.64 -5.95 2.53
N LEU A 95 8.51 -5.62 3.16
CA LEU A 95 8.39 -4.36 3.89
C LEU A 95 9.41 -4.25 5.02
N PRO A 96 9.58 -5.27 5.91
CA PRO A 96 10.60 -5.20 6.95
C PRO A 96 12.03 -5.08 6.40
N ALA A 97 12.34 -5.75 5.27
CA ALA A 97 13.65 -5.63 4.65
C ALA A 97 13.92 -4.20 4.13
N ALA A 98 12.91 -3.57 3.52
CA ALA A 98 12.99 -2.20 3.06
C ALA A 98 13.05 -1.21 4.25
N HIS A 99 12.27 -1.46 5.29
CA HIS A 99 12.19 -0.63 6.50
C HIS A 99 13.56 -0.51 7.19
N GLU A 100 14.21 -1.64 7.43
CA GLU A 100 15.56 -1.69 8.00
C GLU A 100 16.60 -1.06 7.08
N PHE A 101 16.55 -1.38 5.78
CA PHE A 101 17.48 -0.79 4.82
C PHE A 101 17.38 0.74 4.80
N ILE A 102 16.17 1.31 4.80
CA ILE A 102 15.98 2.76 4.81
C ILE A 102 16.47 3.35 6.13
N HIS A 103 16.22 2.69 7.26
CA HIS A 103 16.77 3.10 8.55
C HIS A 103 18.31 3.13 8.53
N GLU A 104 18.96 2.11 7.98
CA GLU A 104 20.41 2.08 7.81
C GLU A 104 20.94 3.22 6.93
N GLN A 105 20.18 3.62 5.89
CA GLN A 105 20.58 4.67 4.96
C GLN A 105 20.30 6.10 5.44
N SER A 106 19.26 6.29 6.29
CA SER A 106 18.78 7.62 6.71
C SER A 106 18.99 7.90 8.19
N GLY A 107 19.36 6.89 8.99
CA GLY A 107 19.45 6.99 10.45
C GLY A 107 18.11 7.05 11.17
N ARG A 108 16.97 6.99 10.44
CA ARG A 108 15.61 7.11 10.97
C ARG A 108 14.69 6.08 10.36
N TYR A 109 13.74 5.56 11.14
CA TYR A 109 12.69 4.70 10.60
C TYR A 109 11.69 5.52 9.77
N PRO A 110 11.27 5.03 8.59
CA PRO A 110 10.38 5.76 7.71
C PRO A 110 8.90 5.67 8.11
N ALA A 111 8.12 6.71 7.80
CA ALA A 111 6.68 6.58 7.68
C ALA A 111 6.31 5.87 6.37
N TRP A 112 5.18 5.15 6.35
CA TRP A 112 4.74 4.36 5.20
C TRP A 112 3.37 4.82 4.70
N LEU A 113 3.28 5.13 3.42
CA LEU A 113 2.05 5.55 2.75
C LEU A 113 1.68 4.51 1.69
N GLY A 114 0.48 3.94 1.77
CA GLY A 114 0.04 2.90 0.85
C GLY A 114 -1.30 3.18 0.21
N HIS A 115 -1.38 3.02 -1.11
CA HIS A 115 -2.62 3.11 -1.86
C HIS A 115 -3.20 1.71 -2.12
N SER A 116 -4.50 1.52 -1.84
CA SER A 116 -5.23 0.29 -2.19
C SER A 116 -4.53 -0.97 -1.65
N LEU A 117 -4.02 -1.85 -2.50
CA LEU A 117 -3.22 -3.02 -2.12
C LEU A 117 -2.02 -2.63 -1.25
N GLY A 118 -1.33 -1.53 -1.56
CA GLY A 118 -0.20 -1.04 -0.76
C GLY A 118 -0.60 -0.76 0.68
N GLY A 119 -1.75 -0.15 0.91
CA GLY A 119 -2.32 0.03 2.25
C GLY A 119 -2.67 -1.28 2.93
N THR A 120 -3.23 -2.26 2.18
CA THR A 120 -3.52 -3.60 2.71
C THR A 120 -2.25 -4.33 3.17
N ILE A 121 -1.14 -4.19 2.43
CA ILE A 121 0.15 -4.78 2.78
C ILE A 121 0.69 -4.15 4.06
N ILE A 122 0.66 -2.82 4.17
CA ILE A 122 1.08 -2.08 5.38
C ILE A 122 0.22 -2.51 6.59
N ALA A 123 -1.10 -2.51 6.45
CA ALA A 123 -2.01 -2.95 7.52
C ALA A 123 -1.72 -4.40 7.95
N THR A 124 -1.40 -5.29 6.98
CA THR A 124 -1.03 -6.67 7.26
C THR A 124 0.30 -6.76 8.00
N ALA A 125 1.29 -5.92 7.64
CA ALA A 125 2.59 -5.88 8.32
C ALA A 125 2.46 -5.42 9.77
N ILE A 126 1.66 -4.39 10.03
CA ILE A 126 1.38 -3.87 11.38
C ILE A 126 0.64 -4.92 12.21
N SER A 127 -0.47 -5.44 11.68
CA SER A 127 -1.30 -6.42 12.39
C SER A 127 -0.62 -7.77 12.57
N GLY A 128 0.30 -8.14 11.68
CA GLY A 128 1.13 -9.33 11.81
C GLY A 128 2.32 -9.18 12.76
N GLY A 129 2.60 -7.96 13.25
CA GLY A 129 3.76 -7.67 14.08
C GLY A 129 5.10 -7.82 13.33
N PHE A 130 5.10 -7.60 12.00
CA PHE A 130 6.29 -7.78 11.15
C PHE A 130 7.15 -6.53 11.05
N MET A 131 6.61 -5.38 11.40
CA MET A 131 7.32 -4.10 11.46
C MET A 131 7.21 -3.50 12.85
N THR A 132 8.35 -3.09 13.40
CA THR A 132 8.47 -2.38 14.67
C THR A 132 8.99 -0.97 14.42
N SER A 133 8.90 -0.10 15.43
CA SER A 133 9.47 1.27 15.34
C SER A 133 8.91 2.11 14.18
N LEU A 134 7.68 1.82 13.76
CA LEU A 134 6.99 2.56 12.71
C LEU A 134 6.45 3.89 13.29
N PRO A 135 6.97 5.06 12.86
CA PRO A 135 6.55 6.34 13.44
C PRO A 135 5.11 6.72 13.09
N ALA A 136 4.69 6.48 11.85
CA ALA A 136 3.35 6.76 11.38
C ALA A 136 3.08 6.05 10.04
N PHE A 137 1.80 5.90 9.67
CA PHE A 137 1.44 5.38 8.35
C PHE A 137 0.14 6.00 7.82
N ALA A 138 0.03 6.10 6.50
CA ALA A 138 -1.20 6.54 5.84
C ALA A 138 -1.71 5.49 4.85
N MET A 139 -3.02 5.39 4.74
CA MET A 139 -3.68 4.49 3.79
C MET A 139 -4.69 5.26 2.95
N PHE A 140 -4.63 5.07 1.65
CA PHE A 140 -5.49 5.71 0.67
C PHE A 140 -6.38 4.66 -0.01
N GLY A 141 -7.70 4.84 0.07
CA GLY A 141 -8.65 3.94 -0.57
C GLY A 141 -8.44 2.47 -0.20
N THR A 142 -8.24 2.17 1.09
CA THR A 142 -7.86 0.83 1.55
C THR A 142 -8.87 0.27 2.52
N GLN A 143 -9.28 -0.99 2.30
CA GLN A 143 -10.13 -1.72 3.22
C GLN A 143 -9.95 -3.24 3.08
N VAL A 144 -10.37 -3.98 4.09
CA VAL A 144 -10.36 -5.46 4.12
C VAL A 144 -11.69 -6.05 4.59
N VAL A 145 -12.71 -5.20 4.77
CA VAL A 145 -13.97 -5.56 5.45
C VAL A 145 -15.20 -5.57 4.53
N ARG A 146 -15.04 -5.15 3.26
CA ARG A 146 -16.12 -5.15 2.27
C ARG A 146 -16.47 -6.59 1.87
N PRO A 147 -17.73 -7.06 2.02
CA PRO A 147 -18.15 -8.30 1.40
C PRO A 147 -18.19 -8.12 -0.13
N ASN A 148 -17.60 -9.03 -0.88
CA ASN A 148 -17.80 -9.07 -2.33
C ASN A 148 -19.03 -9.93 -2.61
N MET A 149 -20.13 -9.30 -3.05
CA MET A 149 -21.42 -9.98 -3.22
C MET A 149 -21.36 -11.19 -4.15
N ALA A 150 -20.57 -11.12 -5.23
CA ALA A 150 -20.41 -12.25 -6.13
C ALA A 150 -19.70 -13.45 -5.47
N LEU A 151 -18.84 -13.19 -4.49
CA LEU A 151 -18.11 -14.21 -3.75
C LEU A 151 -18.88 -14.73 -2.52
N GLN A 152 -20.06 -14.16 -2.19
CA GLN A 152 -20.93 -14.64 -1.11
C GLN A 152 -21.79 -15.85 -1.55
N VAL A 153 -21.83 -16.13 -2.84
CA VAL A 153 -22.49 -17.35 -3.36
C VAL A 153 -21.65 -18.57 -2.96
N PRO A 154 -22.26 -19.65 -2.42
CA PRO A 154 -21.55 -20.88 -2.10
C PRO A 154 -20.71 -21.38 -3.28
N LEU A 155 -19.48 -21.83 -3.02
CA LEU A 155 -18.50 -22.32 -4.00
C LEU A 155 -17.94 -21.27 -4.99
N ALA A 156 -18.50 -20.07 -5.11
CA ALA A 156 -17.97 -19.04 -6.02
C ALA A 156 -16.50 -18.68 -5.71
N GLY A 157 -16.17 -18.48 -4.45
CA GLY A 157 -14.80 -18.20 -4.00
C GLY A 157 -13.81 -19.33 -4.36
N PRO A 158 -14.05 -20.57 -3.97
CA PRO A 158 -13.20 -21.72 -4.36
C PRO A 158 -13.04 -21.87 -5.87
N ILE A 159 -14.12 -21.73 -6.66
CA ILE A 159 -14.06 -21.82 -8.13
C ILE A 159 -13.20 -20.68 -8.71
N ALA A 160 -13.44 -19.44 -8.29
CA ALA A 160 -12.66 -18.28 -8.75
C ALA A 160 -11.16 -18.46 -8.44
N ARG A 161 -10.83 -18.93 -7.25
CA ARG A 161 -9.44 -19.22 -6.85
C ARG A 161 -8.79 -20.31 -7.69
N ALA A 162 -9.51 -21.38 -8.00
CA ALA A 162 -9.00 -22.45 -8.88
C ALA A 162 -8.68 -21.90 -10.27
N LEU A 163 -9.57 -21.08 -10.86
CA LEU A 163 -9.36 -20.44 -12.17
C LEU A 163 -8.15 -19.50 -12.17
N VAL A 164 -8.01 -18.68 -11.13
CA VAL A 164 -6.87 -17.76 -10.99
C VAL A 164 -5.56 -18.54 -10.81
N SER A 165 -5.56 -19.59 -9.99
CA SER A 165 -4.38 -20.44 -9.79
C SER A 165 -3.91 -21.11 -11.09
N PHE A 166 -4.85 -21.52 -11.94
CA PHE A 166 -4.53 -22.08 -13.26
C PHE A 166 -3.86 -21.05 -14.18
N LYS A 167 -4.30 -19.79 -14.14
CA LYS A 167 -3.70 -18.70 -14.93
C LYS A 167 -2.33 -18.24 -14.42
N LYS A 168 -1.96 -18.55 -13.18
CA LYS A 168 -0.73 -18.15 -12.49
C LYS A 168 -0.59 -16.64 -12.21
N GLU A 169 -1.13 -15.80 -13.06
CA GLU A 169 -1.18 -14.34 -12.92
C GLU A 169 -2.39 -13.76 -13.65
N LEU A 170 -2.75 -12.52 -13.32
CA LEU A 170 -3.70 -11.71 -14.08
C LEU A 170 -2.95 -10.60 -14.81
N ASP A 171 -3.22 -10.45 -16.10
CA ASP A 171 -2.58 -9.45 -16.96
C ASP A 171 -3.31 -8.10 -16.87
N GLY A 172 -2.67 -7.13 -16.22
CA GLY A 172 -3.24 -5.81 -16.02
C GLY A 172 -3.44 -5.04 -17.31
N ARG A 173 -2.54 -5.20 -18.30
CA ARG A 173 -2.63 -4.52 -19.60
C ARG A 173 -3.77 -5.08 -20.43
N GLN A 174 -3.89 -6.41 -20.48
CA GLN A 174 -4.98 -7.08 -21.19
C GLN A 174 -6.35 -6.71 -20.58
N MET A 175 -6.42 -6.60 -19.26
CA MET A 175 -7.63 -6.21 -18.53
C MET A 175 -7.87 -4.69 -18.55
N LYS A 176 -6.93 -3.88 -19.06
CA LYS A 176 -6.98 -2.41 -19.11
C LYS A 176 -7.11 -1.75 -17.73
N ILE A 177 -6.50 -2.35 -16.70
CA ILE A 177 -6.55 -1.87 -15.31
C ILE A 177 -5.19 -1.40 -14.77
N GLY A 178 -4.10 -1.63 -15.50
CA GLY A 178 -2.78 -1.13 -15.14
C GLY A 178 -1.64 -1.68 -15.97
N PRO A 179 -0.44 -1.14 -15.81
CA PRO A 179 0.73 -1.54 -16.61
C PRO A 179 1.40 -2.83 -16.13
N GLU A 180 1.08 -3.32 -14.96
CA GLU A 180 1.70 -4.50 -14.33
C GLU A 180 0.73 -5.67 -14.22
N ASN A 181 1.29 -6.88 -14.07
CA ASN A 181 0.52 -8.08 -13.79
C ASN A 181 0.48 -8.36 -12.29
N GLU A 182 -0.61 -8.99 -11.81
CA GLU A 182 -0.69 -9.44 -10.43
C GLU A 182 -0.54 -10.95 -10.32
N PRO A 183 0.31 -11.45 -9.40
CA PRO A 183 0.46 -12.89 -9.19
C PRO A 183 -0.81 -13.52 -8.64
N ALA A 184 -1.07 -14.76 -9.04
CA ALA A 184 -2.24 -15.51 -8.59
C ALA A 184 -2.37 -15.58 -7.06
N GLY A 185 -1.25 -15.62 -6.34
CA GLY A 185 -1.25 -15.66 -4.88
C GLY A 185 -1.90 -14.43 -4.23
N VAL A 186 -1.58 -13.22 -4.72
CA VAL A 186 -2.20 -11.97 -4.24
C VAL A 186 -3.71 -11.97 -4.49
N ILE A 187 -4.11 -12.35 -5.71
CA ILE A 187 -5.53 -12.41 -6.09
C ILE A 187 -6.27 -13.48 -5.28
N ASN A 188 -5.66 -14.65 -5.08
CA ASN A 188 -6.25 -15.73 -4.29
C ASN A 188 -6.43 -15.35 -2.82
N GLU A 189 -5.50 -14.58 -2.25
CA GLU A 189 -5.64 -14.04 -0.89
C GLU A 189 -6.80 -13.05 -0.80
N TYR A 190 -6.96 -12.16 -1.80
CA TYR A 190 -8.11 -11.27 -1.92
C TYR A 190 -9.42 -12.06 -2.02
N LEU A 191 -9.52 -13.02 -2.95
CA LEU A 191 -10.71 -13.85 -3.14
C LEU A 191 -11.06 -14.63 -1.87
N ALA A 192 -10.06 -15.20 -1.18
CA ALA A 192 -10.28 -15.93 0.07
C ALA A 192 -10.86 -15.03 1.17
N ARG A 193 -10.31 -13.82 1.32
CA ARG A 193 -10.73 -12.85 2.34
C ARG A 193 -12.17 -12.37 2.13
N HIS A 194 -12.56 -12.15 0.87
CA HIS A 194 -13.87 -11.57 0.52
C HIS A 194 -14.94 -12.61 0.15
N SER A 195 -14.61 -13.92 0.23
CA SER A 195 -15.55 -15.02 0.02
C SER A 195 -16.50 -15.21 1.21
N LEU A 196 -17.56 -16.01 1.01
CA LEU A 196 -18.43 -16.49 2.08
C LEU A 196 -17.59 -17.11 3.21
N LEU A 197 -17.79 -16.64 4.43
CA LEU A 197 -16.99 -16.98 5.62
C LEU A 197 -15.51 -16.53 5.55
N GLY A 198 -15.11 -15.79 4.53
CA GLY A 198 -13.77 -15.23 4.41
C GLY A 198 -13.46 -14.25 5.55
N ARG A 199 -12.20 -14.23 5.98
CA ARG A 199 -11.71 -13.34 7.02
C ARG A 199 -10.32 -12.84 6.69
N TRP A 200 -10.00 -11.66 7.16
CA TRP A 200 -8.64 -11.13 7.08
C TRP A 200 -7.75 -11.88 8.07
N LYS A 201 -6.88 -12.72 7.54
CA LYS A 201 -5.99 -13.60 8.29
C LYS A 201 -4.70 -13.85 7.52
N LEU A 202 -3.67 -14.28 8.21
CA LEU A 202 -2.44 -14.75 7.59
C LEU A 202 -2.69 -16.11 6.91
N PRO A 203 -2.47 -16.26 5.61
CA PRO A 203 -2.62 -17.55 4.92
C PRO A 203 -1.74 -18.67 5.51
N SER A 204 -0.53 -18.34 5.94
CA SER A 204 0.44 -19.33 6.43
C SER A 204 0.08 -19.96 7.78
N THR A 205 -0.57 -19.22 8.66
CA THR A 205 -0.87 -19.62 10.05
C THR A 205 -2.36 -19.71 10.35
N GLY A 206 -3.19 -19.07 9.53
CA GLY A 206 -4.62 -18.89 9.81
C GLY A 206 -4.91 -17.84 10.89
N GLU A 207 -3.91 -17.15 11.40
CA GLU A 207 -4.06 -16.13 12.44
C GLU A 207 -4.92 -14.96 11.96
N ALA A 208 -5.96 -14.61 12.73
CA ALA A 208 -6.84 -13.49 12.43
C ALA A 208 -6.15 -12.15 12.74
N LEU A 209 -6.13 -11.24 11.76
CA LEU A 209 -5.44 -9.96 11.88
C LEU A 209 -6.29 -8.83 12.49
N LEU A 210 -7.61 -8.93 12.40
CA LEU A 210 -8.49 -7.88 12.90
C LEU A 210 -8.37 -7.60 14.41
N PRO A 211 -8.20 -8.61 15.30
CA PRO A 211 -7.93 -8.33 16.71
C PRO A 211 -6.63 -7.55 16.93
N LYS A 212 -5.59 -7.88 16.19
CA LYS A 212 -4.28 -7.18 16.23
C LYS A 212 -4.39 -5.74 15.70
N TRP A 213 -5.17 -5.53 14.62
CA TRP A 213 -5.50 -4.20 14.10
C TRP A 213 -6.15 -3.31 15.16
N LYS A 214 -7.09 -3.89 15.93
CA LYS A 214 -7.77 -3.19 17.04
C LYS A 214 -6.89 -2.89 18.25
N SER A 215 -5.73 -3.50 18.37
CA SER A 215 -4.77 -3.28 19.46
C SER A 215 -3.49 -2.57 19.02
N ALA A 216 -3.33 -2.30 17.74
CA ALA A 216 -2.18 -1.56 17.22
C ALA A 216 -2.23 -0.08 17.65
N THR A 217 -1.06 0.55 17.80
CA THR A 217 -0.92 1.88 18.42
C THR A 217 -0.22 2.93 17.55
N THR A 218 0.34 2.55 16.40
CA THR A 218 1.02 3.46 15.49
C THR A 218 0.04 4.51 14.92
N PRO A 219 0.38 5.80 14.84
CA PRO A 219 -0.49 6.81 14.25
C PRO A 219 -0.89 6.51 12.80
N LEU A 220 -2.18 6.64 12.48
CA LEU A 220 -2.79 6.38 11.18
C LEU A 220 -3.43 7.64 10.60
N LEU A 221 -3.15 7.93 9.32
CA LEU A 221 -4.01 8.75 8.46
C LEU A 221 -4.80 7.84 7.52
N GLY A 222 -6.11 7.81 7.66
CA GLY A 222 -7.02 7.08 6.77
C GLY A 222 -7.65 8.01 5.74
N VAL A 223 -7.26 7.90 4.48
CA VAL A 223 -7.80 8.71 3.38
C VAL A 223 -8.80 7.86 2.59
N SER A 224 -10.02 8.35 2.45
CA SER A 224 -11.09 7.74 1.65
C SER A 224 -11.70 8.76 0.71
N ALA A 225 -12.31 8.32 -0.38
CA ALA A 225 -12.85 9.20 -1.41
C ALA A 225 -14.34 8.92 -1.66
N ALA A 226 -15.15 9.98 -1.70
CA ALA A 226 -16.60 9.88 -1.78
C ALA A 226 -17.09 9.23 -3.09
N GLY A 227 -16.38 9.46 -4.21
CA GLY A 227 -16.65 8.88 -5.52
C GLY A 227 -15.96 7.53 -5.78
N ASP A 228 -15.26 6.96 -4.79
CA ASP A 228 -14.55 5.69 -4.96
C ASP A 228 -15.53 4.50 -5.06
N THR A 229 -15.57 3.88 -6.24
CA THR A 229 -16.38 2.68 -6.51
C THR A 229 -15.60 1.38 -6.34
N THR A 230 -14.27 1.45 -6.35
CA THR A 230 -13.36 0.31 -6.17
C THR A 230 -13.32 -0.09 -4.70
N ASP A 231 -12.95 0.86 -3.84
CA ASP A 231 -12.97 0.70 -2.38
C ASP A 231 -13.85 1.80 -1.75
N PRO A 232 -15.19 1.65 -1.76
CA PRO A 232 -16.10 2.69 -1.36
C PRO A 232 -15.83 3.23 0.04
N ALA A 233 -15.88 4.55 0.19
CA ALA A 233 -15.54 5.30 1.39
C ALA A 233 -16.11 4.70 2.68
N LYS A 234 -17.37 4.24 2.66
CA LYS A 234 -18.02 3.62 3.83
C LYS A 234 -17.28 2.40 4.39
N TYR A 235 -16.61 1.61 3.52
CA TYR A 235 -15.85 0.44 3.96
C TYR A 235 -14.43 0.82 4.40
N CYS A 236 -13.81 1.78 3.74
CA CYS A 236 -12.52 2.34 4.15
C CYS A 236 -12.64 2.96 5.54
N GLN A 237 -13.58 3.87 5.75
CA GLN A 237 -13.86 4.49 7.05
C GLN A 237 -14.20 3.45 8.12
N ARG A 238 -15.04 2.45 7.79
CA ARG A 238 -15.33 1.35 8.73
C ARG A 238 -14.05 0.63 9.15
N PHE A 239 -13.14 0.38 8.22
CA PHE A 239 -11.86 -0.28 8.50
C PHE A 239 -10.96 0.60 9.37
N TYR A 240 -10.85 1.89 9.06
CA TYR A 240 -10.04 2.85 9.84
C TYR A 240 -10.59 3.01 11.26
N ARG A 241 -11.90 3.13 11.44
CA ARG A 241 -12.54 3.24 12.77
C ARG A 241 -12.33 2.01 13.65
N MET A 242 -12.10 0.83 13.06
CA MET A 242 -11.76 -0.38 13.81
C MET A 242 -10.31 -0.41 14.30
N TYR A 243 -9.46 0.50 13.84
CA TYR A 243 -8.07 0.62 14.28
C TYR A 243 -7.99 1.12 15.73
N GLY A 244 -7.07 0.54 16.53
CA GLY A 244 -6.96 0.84 17.96
C GLY A 244 -6.14 2.07 18.30
N GLY A 245 -5.17 2.44 17.46
CA GLY A 245 -4.25 3.55 17.71
C GLY A 245 -4.82 4.92 17.39
N PRO A 246 -4.01 5.97 17.61
CA PRO A 246 -4.33 7.32 17.16
C PRO A 246 -4.62 7.33 15.68
N LYS A 247 -5.68 8.01 15.27
CA LYS A 247 -6.08 8.05 13.86
C LYS A 247 -6.74 9.35 13.50
N GLU A 248 -6.46 9.78 12.28
CA GLU A 248 -7.18 10.86 11.60
C GLU A 248 -7.83 10.29 10.34
N GLU A 249 -9.04 10.76 10.04
CA GLU A 249 -9.78 10.34 8.84
C GLU A 249 -9.98 11.55 7.93
N LEU A 250 -9.66 11.38 6.64
CA LEU A 250 -9.88 12.36 5.60
C LEU A 250 -10.81 11.77 4.55
N LEU A 251 -12.02 12.33 4.41
CA LEU A 251 -12.98 11.98 3.36
C LEU A 251 -12.94 13.03 2.25
N LEU A 252 -12.48 12.62 1.07
CA LEU A 252 -12.32 13.48 -0.10
C LEU A 252 -13.64 13.56 -0.88
N GLY A 253 -14.43 14.58 -0.62
CA GLY A 253 -15.71 14.80 -1.26
C GLY A 253 -16.23 16.21 -1.08
N VAL A 254 -17.18 16.61 -1.94
CA VAL A 254 -17.76 17.96 -1.96
C VAL A 254 -18.37 18.34 -0.61
N GLU A 255 -19.03 17.41 0.07
CA GLU A 255 -19.63 17.64 1.39
C GLU A 255 -18.58 17.93 2.48
N ASN A 256 -17.31 17.61 2.23
CA ASN A 256 -16.17 17.84 3.13
C ASN A 256 -15.28 19.02 2.70
N GLY A 257 -15.76 19.86 1.76
CA GLY A 257 -15.08 21.06 1.31
C GLY A 257 -14.01 20.84 0.26
N PHE A 258 -14.05 19.72 -0.46
CA PHE A 258 -13.22 19.46 -1.63
C PHE A 258 -13.93 19.87 -2.92
N SER A 259 -13.17 20.10 -3.99
CA SER A 259 -13.71 20.56 -5.28
C SER A 259 -14.60 19.52 -5.98
N LYS A 260 -14.44 18.24 -5.64
CA LYS A 260 -15.18 17.13 -6.22
C LYS A 260 -15.26 15.93 -5.26
N ASP A 261 -16.11 14.97 -5.62
CA ASP A 261 -16.06 13.62 -5.05
C ASP A 261 -14.95 12.83 -5.74
N PHE A 262 -13.79 12.74 -5.08
CA PHE A 262 -12.63 12.04 -5.64
C PHE A 262 -12.94 10.55 -5.84
N ALA A 263 -12.35 9.96 -6.87
CA ALA A 263 -12.41 8.51 -7.12
C ALA A 263 -11.12 7.81 -6.62
N HIS A 264 -11.01 6.50 -6.88
CA HIS A 264 -9.95 5.65 -6.33
C HIS A 264 -8.53 6.09 -6.68
N ILE A 265 -8.32 6.53 -7.92
CA ILE A 265 -6.99 6.90 -8.41
C ILE A 265 -6.73 8.38 -8.22
N ASP A 266 -7.72 9.22 -8.45
CA ASP A 266 -7.55 10.67 -8.46
C ASP A 266 -7.46 11.30 -7.06
N MET A 267 -7.58 10.50 -6.00
CA MET A 267 -7.14 10.91 -4.66
C MET A 267 -5.60 11.08 -4.55
N ILE A 268 -4.84 10.55 -5.51
CA ILE A 268 -3.38 10.65 -5.57
C ILE A 268 -2.91 11.36 -6.82
N ILE A 269 -3.56 11.11 -7.97
CA ILE A 269 -3.12 11.59 -9.28
C ILE A 269 -3.99 12.75 -9.74
N GLY A 270 -3.36 13.75 -10.31
CA GLY A 270 -4.05 14.89 -10.95
C GLY A 270 -3.90 16.21 -10.18
N GLU A 271 -4.25 17.30 -10.86
CA GLU A 271 -4.07 18.66 -10.35
C GLU A 271 -4.93 18.96 -9.10
N ASP A 272 -6.11 18.34 -9.01
CA ASP A 272 -6.95 18.49 -7.82
C ASP A 272 -6.33 17.81 -6.60
N ALA A 273 -5.74 16.61 -6.77
CA ALA A 273 -5.01 15.94 -5.70
C ALA A 273 -3.78 16.75 -5.26
N GLU A 274 -3.02 17.29 -6.20
CA GLU A 274 -1.87 18.16 -5.95
C GLU A 274 -2.27 19.39 -5.13
N ARG A 275 -3.39 20.03 -5.48
CA ARG A 275 -3.86 21.23 -4.82
C ARG A 275 -4.50 20.97 -3.44
N GLU A 276 -5.24 19.87 -3.28
CA GLU A 276 -6.15 19.70 -2.16
C GLU A 276 -5.78 18.55 -1.22
N VAL A 277 -5.14 17.51 -1.74
CA VAL A 277 -4.84 16.29 -0.96
C VAL A 277 -3.38 16.25 -0.48
N TRP A 278 -2.41 16.48 -1.38
CA TRP A 278 -0.99 16.35 -1.04
C TRP A 278 -0.55 17.29 0.08
N PRO A 279 -1.00 18.57 0.15
CA PRO A 279 -0.66 19.46 1.27
C PRO A 279 -1.18 18.95 2.62
N ARG A 280 -2.37 18.34 2.65
CA ARG A 280 -2.94 17.80 3.90
C ARG A 280 -2.14 16.60 4.40
N VAL A 281 -1.73 15.72 3.48
CA VAL A 281 -0.87 14.57 3.81
C VAL A 281 0.51 15.02 4.27
N SER A 282 1.13 15.98 3.58
CA SER A 282 2.43 16.55 3.94
C SER A 282 2.39 17.20 5.32
N ASN A 283 1.37 18.00 5.61
CA ASN A 283 1.20 18.63 6.92
C ASN A 283 1.03 17.60 8.04
N TRP A 284 0.25 16.55 7.79
CA TRP A 284 0.09 15.46 8.75
C TRP A 284 1.42 14.74 9.01
N LEU A 285 2.18 14.41 7.96
CA LEU A 285 3.51 13.81 8.09
C LEU A 285 4.49 14.69 8.87
N GLY A 286 4.40 16.01 8.71
CA GLY A 286 5.24 16.97 9.43
C GLY A 286 5.15 16.85 10.96
N ALA A 287 4.03 16.41 11.50
CA ALA A 287 3.87 16.17 12.93
C ALA A 287 4.73 15.01 13.47
N TYR A 288 5.22 14.14 12.60
CA TYR A 288 6.04 12.97 12.95
C TYR A 288 7.50 13.09 12.46
N ALA A 289 7.84 14.21 11.83
CA ALA A 289 9.16 14.46 11.26
C ALA A 289 10.20 14.98 12.27
N SER A 290 9.75 15.35 13.48
CA SER A 290 10.60 15.88 14.56
C SER A 290 11.44 14.80 15.26
#